data_01740961cb1bca1f38c567a6e867272a
#
_entry.id   01740961cb1bca1f38c567a6e867272a
#
_cell.length_a   1.000
_cell.length_b   1.000
_cell.length_c   1.000
_cell.angle_alpha   90.00
_cell.angle_beta   90.00
_cell.angle_gamma   90.00
#
_symmetry.space_group_name_H-M   'P 1'
#
loop_
_entity.id
_entity.type
_entity.pdbx_description
1 polymer ?
#
loop_
_entity_poly.entity_id
_entity_poly.type
_entity_poly.pdbx_seq_one_letter_code
_entity_poly.pdbx_strand_id
1 'polypeptide(L)'
;TDATAEWLKTQSGLTVINQANVGGSGGFYTGMQYAYQAGADWIWCMDDDVFPRADCLERLLQHAGREDIGILAPRRLQEGKLFTHEFQGYNLTNPFASMYTGKLAKQTVTGPVEIQGAAFEGPFIRREVVGKIGYPNKDLFIFCDDTDYCLRTVQAGFRILYVPDALMDKEKFFSNDSWRDR
;
A
#
# COMPACT_ATOMS: atom_id res chain seq x y z
N THR A 1 6.91 17.08 -14.57
CA THR A 1 7.10 17.56 -15.96
C THR A 1 8.17 16.74 -16.66
N ASP A 2 7.98 15.46 -16.67
CA ASP A 2 8.79 14.48 -17.38
C ASP A 2 8.01 13.97 -18.62
N ALA A 3 8.57 13.03 -19.36
CA ALA A 3 7.95 12.45 -20.55
C ALA A 3 6.86 11.41 -20.24
N THR A 4 6.47 11.21 -18.99
CA THR A 4 5.53 10.16 -18.56
C THR A 4 4.19 10.26 -19.31
N ALA A 5 3.61 11.45 -19.41
CA ALA A 5 2.32 11.63 -20.08
C ALA A 5 2.37 11.24 -21.58
N GLU A 6 3.46 11.56 -22.27
CA GLU A 6 3.64 11.19 -23.68
C GLU A 6 3.92 9.69 -23.81
N TRP A 7 4.70 9.11 -22.92
CA TRP A 7 4.94 7.68 -22.90
C TRP A 7 3.66 6.89 -22.65
N LEU A 8 2.83 7.30 -21.69
CA LEU A 8 1.55 6.65 -21.38
C LEU A 8 0.60 6.61 -22.58
N LYS A 9 0.61 7.63 -23.45
CA LYS A 9 -0.19 7.63 -24.68
C LYS A 9 0.20 6.52 -25.66
N THR A 10 1.41 6.01 -25.57
CA THR A 10 1.91 4.93 -26.43
C THR A 10 1.60 3.54 -25.90
N GLN A 11 1.10 3.43 -24.65
CA GLN A 11 0.82 2.15 -24.01
C GLN A 11 -0.60 1.69 -24.34
N SER A 12 -0.73 0.40 -24.70
CA SER A 12 -2.04 -0.24 -24.89
C SER A 12 -2.47 -0.97 -23.59
N GLY A 13 -3.78 -1.07 -23.38
CA GLY A 13 -4.34 -1.80 -22.24
C GLY A 13 -4.31 -1.06 -20.91
N LEU A 14 -3.90 0.21 -20.91
CA LEU A 14 -3.95 1.08 -19.74
C LEU A 14 -5.15 2.03 -19.80
N THR A 15 -5.75 2.28 -18.65
CA THR A 15 -6.66 3.42 -18.46
C THR A 15 -5.88 4.53 -17.77
N VAL A 16 -5.67 5.63 -18.47
CA VAL A 16 -4.93 6.79 -17.97
C VAL A 16 -5.89 7.87 -17.53
N ILE A 17 -5.83 8.26 -16.25
CA ILE A 17 -6.65 9.34 -15.68
C ILE A 17 -5.74 10.53 -15.42
N ASN A 18 -5.93 11.59 -16.20
CA ASN A 18 -5.21 12.84 -15.99
C ASN A 18 -6.00 13.74 -15.03
N GLN A 19 -5.31 14.25 -14.02
CA GLN A 19 -5.90 15.16 -13.03
C GLN A 19 -4.88 16.24 -12.62
N ALA A 20 -5.37 17.29 -11.97
CA ALA A 20 -4.49 18.25 -11.31
C ALA A 20 -3.65 17.55 -10.23
N ASN A 21 -2.54 18.16 -9.81
CA ASN A 21 -1.77 17.63 -8.70
C ASN A 21 -2.58 17.74 -7.39
N VAL A 22 -3.10 16.61 -6.94
CA VAL A 22 -3.87 16.45 -5.70
C VAL A 22 -3.13 15.58 -4.66
N GLY A 23 -1.82 15.39 -4.87
CA GLY A 23 -0.95 14.54 -4.06
C GLY A 23 -1.20 13.04 -4.26
N GLY A 24 -0.40 12.23 -3.58
CA GLY A 24 -0.54 10.76 -3.61
C GLY A 24 -1.90 10.29 -3.13
N SER A 25 -2.39 10.86 -2.02
CA SER A 25 -3.71 10.53 -1.46
C SER A 25 -4.84 10.73 -2.48
N GLY A 26 -4.80 11.83 -3.23
CA GLY A 26 -5.78 12.10 -4.29
C GLY A 26 -5.64 11.18 -5.49
N GLY A 27 -4.41 10.74 -5.80
CA GLY A 27 -4.13 9.74 -6.82
C GLY A 27 -4.76 8.39 -6.46
N PHE A 28 -4.50 7.88 -5.25
CA PHE A 28 -5.11 6.63 -4.75
C PHE A 28 -6.64 6.74 -4.66
N TYR A 29 -7.16 7.87 -4.19
CA TYR A 29 -8.61 8.10 -4.18
C TYR A 29 -9.22 7.89 -5.59
N THR A 30 -8.67 8.55 -6.60
CA THR A 30 -9.20 8.51 -7.96
C THR A 30 -9.05 7.14 -8.60
N GLY A 31 -7.88 6.51 -8.46
CA GLY A 31 -7.61 5.16 -8.99
C GLY A 31 -8.50 4.10 -8.35
N MET A 32 -8.65 4.11 -7.02
CA MET A 32 -9.52 3.18 -6.30
C MET A 32 -11.00 3.39 -6.65
N GLN A 33 -11.43 4.66 -6.78
CA GLN A 33 -12.80 4.97 -7.20
C GLN A 33 -13.10 4.39 -8.59
N TYR A 34 -12.20 4.58 -9.54
CA TYR A 34 -12.34 4.03 -10.88
C TYR A 34 -12.42 2.50 -10.86
N ALA A 35 -11.46 1.83 -10.19
CA ALA A 35 -11.42 0.37 -10.12
C ALA A 35 -12.67 -0.21 -9.42
N TYR A 36 -13.14 0.43 -8.36
CA TYR A 36 -14.37 0.04 -7.66
C TYR A 36 -15.59 0.17 -8.56
N GLN A 37 -15.74 1.28 -9.29
CA GLN A 37 -16.85 1.50 -10.22
C GLN A 37 -16.81 0.55 -11.42
N ALA A 38 -15.62 0.16 -11.87
CA ALA A 38 -15.39 -0.84 -12.91
C ALA A 38 -15.71 -2.28 -12.47
N GLY A 39 -16.03 -2.51 -11.19
CA GLY A 39 -16.43 -3.82 -10.68
C GLY A 39 -15.29 -4.72 -10.25
N ALA A 40 -14.08 -4.20 -10.03
CA ALA A 40 -12.96 -5.00 -9.55
C ALA A 40 -13.25 -5.62 -8.18
N ASP A 41 -12.99 -6.92 -8.00
CA ASP A 41 -13.16 -7.64 -6.73
C ASP A 41 -12.04 -7.30 -5.74
N TRP A 42 -10.85 -7.04 -6.28
CA TRP A 42 -9.67 -6.61 -5.55
C TRP A 42 -8.99 -5.46 -6.28
N ILE A 43 -8.42 -4.51 -5.53
CA ILE A 43 -7.71 -3.35 -6.05
C ILE A 43 -6.28 -3.41 -5.53
N TRP A 44 -5.31 -3.48 -6.44
CA TRP A 44 -3.90 -3.49 -6.09
C TRP A 44 -3.31 -2.08 -6.24
N CYS A 45 -3.08 -1.42 -5.12
CA CYS A 45 -2.52 -0.08 -5.07
C CYS A 45 -0.99 -0.16 -5.04
N MET A 46 -0.31 0.65 -5.85
CA MET A 46 1.15 0.74 -5.82
C MET A 46 1.62 2.08 -6.37
N ASP A 47 2.79 2.51 -5.90
CA ASP A 47 3.54 3.61 -6.47
C ASP A 47 4.32 3.15 -7.72
N ASP A 48 4.87 4.08 -8.48
CA ASP A 48 5.62 3.83 -9.72
C ASP A 48 7.05 3.32 -9.49
N ASP A 49 7.51 3.29 -8.23
CA ASP A 49 8.82 2.82 -7.81
C ASP A 49 8.81 1.43 -7.14
N VAL A 50 7.69 0.70 -7.22
CA VAL A 50 7.56 -0.67 -6.70
C VAL A 50 7.21 -1.66 -7.81
N PHE A 51 7.88 -2.81 -7.82
CA PHE A 51 7.82 -3.80 -8.89
C PHE A 51 7.48 -5.18 -8.31
N PRO A 52 6.24 -5.71 -8.53
CA PRO A 52 5.88 -7.05 -8.11
C PRO A 52 6.73 -8.09 -8.83
N ARG A 53 7.23 -9.09 -8.10
CA ARG A 53 7.82 -10.27 -8.73
C ARG A 53 6.75 -11.11 -9.38
N ALA A 54 7.13 -11.94 -10.34
CA ALA A 54 6.20 -12.66 -11.22
C ALA A 54 5.14 -13.50 -10.47
N ASP A 55 5.47 -14.04 -9.31
CA ASP A 55 4.56 -14.85 -8.47
C ASP A 55 3.89 -14.07 -7.34
N CYS A 56 4.16 -12.76 -7.21
CA CYS A 56 3.65 -11.96 -6.11
C CYS A 56 2.13 -11.99 -6.01
N LEU A 57 1.43 -11.76 -7.11
CA LEU A 57 -0.04 -11.79 -7.14
C LEU A 57 -0.59 -13.18 -6.77
N GLU A 58 0.02 -14.25 -7.30
CA GLU A 58 -0.38 -15.62 -6.97
C GLU A 58 -0.27 -15.89 -5.47
N ARG A 59 0.83 -15.43 -4.83
CA ARG A 59 1.04 -15.55 -3.38
C ARG A 59 -0.01 -14.81 -2.58
N LEU A 60 -0.37 -13.59 -2.99
CA LEU A 60 -1.45 -12.84 -2.35
C LEU A 60 -2.80 -13.56 -2.48
N LEU A 61 -3.13 -14.06 -3.68
CA LEU A 61 -4.39 -14.72 -3.97
C LEU A 61 -4.62 -16.00 -3.16
N GLN A 62 -3.56 -16.68 -2.69
CA GLN A 62 -3.68 -17.84 -1.78
C GLN A 62 -4.42 -17.50 -0.47
N HIS A 63 -4.44 -16.22 -0.09
CA HIS A 63 -5.11 -15.74 1.12
C HIS A 63 -6.42 -14.99 0.84
N ALA A 64 -6.76 -14.76 -0.42
CA ALA A 64 -7.93 -13.95 -0.83
C ALA A 64 -9.29 -14.64 -0.53
N GLY A 65 -9.31 -15.97 -0.36
CA GLY A 65 -10.52 -16.72 -0.01
C GLY A 65 -11.03 -16.50 1.41
N ARG A 66 -10.28 -15.84 2.28
CA ARG A 66 -10.68 -15.54 3.66
C ARG A 66 -11.49 -14.25 3.69
N GLU A 67 -12.76 -14.35 4.04
CA GLU A 67 -13.69 -13.20 4.04
C GLU A 67 -13.38 -12.15 5.11
N ASP A 68 -12.70 -12.54 6.20
CA ASP A 68 -12.26 -11.64 7.27
C ASP A 68 -11.06 -10.76 6.87
N ILE A 69 -10.33 -11.12 5.79
CA ILE A 69 -9.20 -10.36 5.30
C ILE A 69 -9.65 -9.27 4.33
N GLY A 70 -9.40 -8.03 4.71
CA GLY A 70 -9.71 -6.86 3.88
C GLY A 70 -8.53 -6.36 3.06
N ILE A 71 -7.30 -6.52 3.57
CA ILE A 71 -6.07 -6.08 2.89
C ILE A 71 -5.00 -7.16 3.00
N LEU A 72 -4.32 -7.43 1.89
CA LEU A 72 -3.13 -8.26 1.80
C LEU A 72 -1.93 -7.36 1.47
N ALA A 73 -0.91 -7.38 2.33
CA ALA A 73 0.29 -6.55 2.17
C ALA A 73 1.50 -7.42 1.79
N PRO A 74 2.12 -7.22 0.63
CA PRO A 74 3.31 -7.95 0.21
C PRO A 74 4.56 -7.47 0.96
N ARG A 75 5.61 -8.30 0.93
CA ARG A 75 6.94 -7.92 1.41
C ARG A 75 7.66 -7.10 0.36
N ARG A 76 8.19 -5.95 0.76
CA ARG A 76 9.03 -5.09 -0.09
C ARG A 76 10.50 -5.27 0.24
N LEU A 77 11.31 -5.33 -0.80
CA LEU A 77 12.76 -5.41 -0.72
C LEU A 77 13.38 -4.20 -1.44
N GLN A 78 14.31 -3.52 -0.80
CA GLN A 78 15.12 -2.48 -1.41
C GLN A 78 16.57 -2.95 -1.43
N GLU A 79 17.18 -3.02 -2.60
CA GLU A 79 18.53 -3.57 -2.79
C GLU A 79 18.68 -4.98 -2.15
N GLY A 80 17.64 -5.82 -2.25
CA GLY A 80 17.61 -7.16 -1.67
C GLY A 80 17.45 -7.22 -0.14
N LYS A 81 17.36 -6.07 0.54
CA LYS A 81 17.13 -5.98 1.98
C LYS A 81 15.69 -5.66 2.28
N LEU A 82 15.22 -6.16 3.42
CA LEU A 82 13.86 -5.88 3.87
C LEU A 82 13.65 -4.37 4.04
N PHE A 83 12.71 -3.85 3.27
CA PHE A 83 12.21 -2.48 3.40
C PHE A 83 10.72 -2.56 3.80
N THR A 84 10.39 -2.14 5.01
CA THR A 84 9.03 -2.24 5.49
C THR A 84 8.64 -1.06 6.38
N HIS A 85 7.40 -0.61 6.19
CA HIS A 85 6.67 0.34 7.02
C HIS A 85 5.43 -0.31 7.65
N GLU A 86 5.33 -1.63 7.59
CA GLU A 86 4.24 -2.37 8.22
C GLU A 86 4.41 -2.42 9.73
N PHE A 87 3.30 -2.29 10.45
CA PHE A 87 3.26 -2.25 11.90
C PHE A 87 2.22 -3.22 12.43
N GLN A 88 2.57 -3.93 13.53
CA GLN A 88 1.64 -4.83 14.21
C GLN A 88 0.52 -4.08 14.94
N GLY A 89 0.75 -2.82 15.32
CA GLY A 89 -0.26 -2.05 16.01
C GLY A 89 0.06 -0.57 16.10
N TYR A 90 -0.92 0.17 16.61
CA TYR A 90 -0.80 1.59 16.90
C TYR A 90 -0.98 1.86 18.39
N ASN A 91 -0.15 2.75 18.93
CA ASN A 91 -0.35 3.34 20.24
C ASN A 91 -1.12 4.65 20.09
N LEU A 92 -2.41 4.61 20.34
CA LEU A 92 -3.30 5.78 20.25
C LEU A 92 -3.60 6.43 21.61
N THR A 93 -2.99 5.94 22.69
CA THR A 93 -3.34 6.35 24.06
C THR A 93 -2.22 7.05 24.82
N ASN A 94 -0.96 6.78 24.49
CA ASN A 94 0.18 7.41 25.14
C ASN A 94 0.90 8.39 24.17
N PRO A 95 0.69 9.72 24.31
CA PRO A 95 1.28 10.71 23.41
C PRO A 95 2.80 10.86 23.55
N PHE A 96 3.41 10.29 24.60
CA PHE A 96 4.85 10.32 24.84
C PHE A 96 5.59 9.12 24.27
N ALA A 97 4.88 8.15 23.70
CA ALA A 97 5.47 6.98 23.05
C ALA A 97 5.28 7.04 21.53
N SER A 98 6.05 6.21 20.80
CA SER A 98 5.86 6.08 19.36
C SER A 98 4.42 5.66 19.04
N MET A 99 3.80 6.29 18.05
CA MET A 99 2.50 5.90 17.54
C MET A 99 2.55 4.47 16.94
N TYR A 100 3.66 4.08 16.36
CA TYR A 100 3.83 2.79 15.69
C TYR A 100 4.46 1.76 16.62
N THR A 101 3.84 0.60 16.75
CA THR A 101 4.30 -0.51 17.60
C THR A 101 4.55 -1.76 16.76
N GLY A 102 5.49 -2.62 17.18
CA GLY A 102 5.75 -3.91 16.54
C GLY A 102 6.24 -3.80 15.09
N LYS A 103 7.24 -2.96 14.81
CA LYS A 103 7.80 -2.78 13.45
C LYS A 103 8.32 -4.10 12.89
N LEU A 104 7.77 -4.58 11.76
CA LEU A 104 8.13 -5.87 11.17
C LEU A 104 9.56 -5.92 10.62
N ALA A 105 10.15 -4.77 10.28
CA ALA A 105 11.55 -4.68 9.82
C ALA A 105 12.58 -5.28 10.79
N LYS A 106 12.22 -5.43 12.07
CA LYS A 106 13.09 -5.98 13.12
C LYS A 106 12.81 -7.44 13.42
N GLN A 107 11.85 -8.07 12.73
CA GLN A 107 11.40 -9.42 13.02
C GLN A 107 11.68 -10.35 11.85
N THR A 108 12.14 -11.56 12.13
CA THR A 108 12.20 -12.64 11.15
C THR A 108 10.79 -13.21 10.99
N VAL A 109 10.09 -12.78 9.93
CA VAL A 109 8.74 -13.25 9.62
C VAL A 109 8.82 -14.22 8.45
N THR A 110 8.44 -15.48 8.69
CA THR A 110 8.49 -16.58 7.71
C THR A 110 7.12 -17.01 7.20
N GLY A 111 6.05 -16.59 7.85
CA GLY A 111 4.66 -16.87 7.44
C GLY A 111 3.78 -15.64 7.57
N PRO A 112 2.53 -15.70 7.08
CA PRO A 112 1.61 -14.58 7.15
C PRO A 112 1.35 -14.10 8.59
N VAL A 113 1.37 -12.79 8.78
CA VAL A 113 1.20 -12.14 10.08
C VAL A 113 0.13 -11.08 9.99
N GLU A 114 -0.77 -11.02 10.98
CA GLU A 114 -1.72 -9.93 11.11
C GLU A 114 -1.02 -8.64 11.52
N ILE A 115 -1.37 -7.57 10.82
CA ILE A 115 -0.84 -6.22 11.05
C ILE A 115 -1.98 -5.21 11.11
N GLN A 116 -1.70 -3.99 11.55
CA GLN A 116 -2.67 -2.89 11.55
C GLN A 116 -2.30 -1.76 10.58
N GLY A 117 -1.10 -1.75 10.05
CA GLY A 117 -0.63 -0.71 9.14
C GLY A 117 0.23 -1.25 8.01
N ALA A 118 -0.11 -0.85 6.78
CA ALA A 118 0.62 -1.12 5.56
C ALA A 118 0.66 0.15 4.70
N ALA A 119 1.79 0.43 4.07
CA ALA A 119 1.90 1.56 3.15
C ALA A 119 1.19 1.27 1.81
N PHE A 120 0.76 2.32 1.09
CA PHE A 120 0.13 2.18 -0.24
C PHE A 120 1.12 1.77 -1.35
N GLU A 121 2.23 1.20 -0.97
CA GLU A 121 3.24 0.63 -1.86
C GLU A 121 3.04 -0.88 -2.04
N GLY A 122 1.87 -1.32 -2.52
CA GLY A 122 1.58 -2.70 -2.85
C GLY A 122 0.42 -3.38 -2.12
N PRO A 123 -0.42 -2.71 -1.30
CA PRO A 123 -1.54 -3.36 -0.64
C PRO A 123 -2.59 -3.80 -1.67
N PHE A 124 -3.04 -5.03 -1.53
CA PHE A 124 -4.10 -5.63 -2.33
C PHE A 124 -5.38 -5.61 -1.52
N ILE A 125 -6.32 -4.75 -1.90
CA ILE A 125 -7.48 -4.31 -1.12
C ILE A 125 -8.73 -4.94 -1.66
N ARG A 126 -9.50 -5.61 -0.80
CA ARG A 126 -10.77 -6.23 -1.11
C ARG A 126 -11.84 -5.17 -1.40
N ARG A 127 -12.69 -5.42 -2.41
CA ARG A 127 -13.81 -4.55 -2.80
C ARG A 127 -14.73 -4.19 -1.64
N GLU A 128 -15.03 -5.16 -0.76
CA GLU A 128 -15.92 -4.97 0.38
C GLU A 128 -15.38 -3.96 1.39
N VAL A 129 -14.05 -3.83 1.52
CA VAL A 129 -13.45 -2.76 2.32
C VAL A 129 -13.84 -1.40 1.73
N VAL A 130 -13.61 -1.21 0.44
CA VAL A 130 -13.98 0.06 -0.24
C VAL A 130 -15.47 0.34 -0.11
N GLY A 131 -16.31 -0.67 -0.28
CA GLY A 131 -17.77 -0.54 -0.12
C GLY A 131 -18.20 -0.11 1.29
N LYS A 132 -17.43 -0.51 2.32
CA LYS A 132 -17.75 -0.26 3.73
C LYS A 132 -17.17 1.05 4.28
N ILE A 133 -15.93 1.40 3.91
CA ILE A 133 -15.23 2.56 4.47
C ILE A 133 -14.96 3.68 3.44
N GLY A 134 -15.32 3.46 2.18
CA GLY A 134 -15.04 4.42 1.09
C GLY A 134 -13.58 4.37 0.64
N TYR A 135 -13.14 5.47 0.06
CA TYR A 135 -11.81 5.66 -0.52
C TYR A 135 -10.84 6.30 0.48
N PRO A 136 -9.52 6.37 0.16
CA PRO A 136 -8.56 7.15 0.94
C PRO A 136 -9.00 8.61 1.11
N ASN A 137 -8.58 9.23 2.20
CA ASN A 137 -8.88 10.64 2.44
C ASN A 137 -7.98 11.53 1.56
N LYS A 138 -8.51 12.01 0.43
CA LYS A 138 -7.78 12.84 -0.53
C LYS A 138 -7.27 14.17 0.03
N ASP A 139 -7.87 14.67 1.13
CA ASP A 139 -7.51 15.95 1.72
C ASP A 139 -6.20 15.89 2.53
N LEU A 140 -5.68 14.68 2.76
CA LEU A 140 -4.35 14.48 3.36
C LEU A 140 -3.19 14.84 2.43
N PHE A 141 -3.44 14.94 1.13
CA PHE A 141 -2.50 15.26 0.07
C PHE A 141 -1.34 14.24 -0.04
N ILE A 142 -0.51 14.11 1.00
CA ILE A 142 0.59 13.16 1.10
C ILE A 142 0.83 12.81 2.58
N PHE A 143 1.23 11.56 2.84
CA PHE A 143 1.45 10.96 4.15
C PHE A 143 0.17 10.73 4.98
N CYS A 144 0.21 9.69 5.77
CA CYS A 144 -0.86 9.22 6.68
C CYS A 144 -2.17 8.79 6.01
N ASP A 145 -2.29 8.84 4.71
CA ASP A 145 -3.44 8.34 3.95
C ASP A 145 -3.54 6.81 4.03
N ASP A 146 -2.42 6.11 3.95
CA ASP A 146 -2.28 4.68 4.21
C ASP A 146 -2.62 4.33 5.66
N THR A 147 -2.10 5.09 6.61
CA THR A 147 -2.35 4.91 8.04
C THR A 147 -3.83 5.10 8.37
N ASP A 148 -4.46 6.19 7.90
CA ASP A 148 -5.89 6.45 8.05
C ASP A 148 -6.73 5.31 7.43
N TYR A 149 -6.38 4.88 6.22
CA TYR A 149 -7.11 3.83 5.54
C TYR A 149 -7.02 2.48 6.25
N CYS A 150 -5.81 2.11 6.71
CA CYS A 150 -5.59 0.90 7.49
C CYS A 150 -6.37 0.92 8.82
N LEU A 151 -6.34 2.04 9.57
CA LEU A 151 -7.09 2.19 10.80
C LEU A 151 -8.59 2.03 10.58
N ARG A 152 -9.16 2.71 9.57
CA ARG A 152 -10.57 2.58 9.21
C ARG A 152 -10.93 1.15 8.79
N THR A 153 -10.04 0.46 8.08
CA THR A 153 -10.21 -0.95 7.68
C THR A 153 -10.35 -1.84 8.91
N VAL A 154 -9.43 -1.71 9.89
CA VAL A 154 -9.47 -2.49 11.14
C VAL A 154 -10.70 -2.13 11.98
N GLN A 155 -11.05 -0.85 12.11
CA GLN A 155 -12.26 -0.39 12.82
C GLN A 155 -13.55 -0.91 12.19
N ALA A 156 -13.55 -1.12 10.88
CA ALA A 156 -14.67 -1.72 10.16
C ALA A 156 -14.79 -3.25 10.35
N GLY A 157 -13.86 -3.87 11.10
CA GLY A 157 -13.86 -5.29 11.43
C GLY A 157 -13.12 -6.18 10.44
N PHE A 158 -12.42 -5.62 9.47
CA PHE A 158 -11.52 -6.36 8.59
C PHE A 158 -10.13 -6.51 9.22
N ARG A 159 -9.43 -7.55 8.81
CA ARG A 159 -8.03 -7.79 9.17
C ARG A 159 -7.12 -7.42 8.01
N ILE A 160 -5.91 -7.03 8.33
CA ILE A 160 -4.83 -6.78 7.38
C ILE A 160 -3.78 -7.87 7.57
N LEU A 161 -3.43 -8.58 6.50
CA LEU A 161 -2.49 -9.68 6.54
C LEU A 161 -1.22 -9.33 5.75
N TYR A 162 -0.08 -9.34 6.43
CA TYR A 162 1.22 -9.27 5.79
C TYR A 162 1.62 -10.64 5.25
N VAL A 163 1.96 -10.72 3.98
CA VAL A 163 2.27 -11.96 3.24
C VAL A 163 3.75 -11.94 2.84
N PRO A 164 4.65 -12.54 3.65
CA PRO A 164 6.09 -12.37 3.50
C PRO A 164 6.70 -13.09 2.29
N ASP A 165 6.01 -14.02 1.68
CA ASP A 165 6.41 -14.73 0.46
C ASP A 165 5.89 -14.07 -0.83
N ALA A 166 4.96 -13.13 -0.73
CA ALA A 166 4.60 -12.23 -1.82
C ALA A 166 5.62 -11.09 -1.90
N LEU A 167 6.52 -11.13 -2.89
CA LEU A 167 7.67 -10.24 -2.95
C LEU A 167 7.48 -9.13 -3.98
N MET A 168 7.87 -7.91 -3.58
CA MET A 168 8.03 -6.75 -4.45
C MET A 168 9.42 -6.15 -4.27
N ASP A 169 10.00 -5.68 -5.35
CA ASP A 169 11.23 -4.90 -5.31
C ASP A 169 10.88 -3.41 -5.35
N LYS A 170 11.56 -2.60 -4.53
CA LYS A 170 11.39 -1.16 -4.46
C LYS A 170 12.66 -0.46 -4.90
N GLU A 171 12.52 0.54 -5.77
CA GLU A 171 13.63 1.41 -6.11
C GLU A 171 14.11 2.23 -4.91
N LYS A 172 15.37 2.59 -4.93
CA LYS A 172 15.96 3.47 -3.92
C LYS A 172 15.61 4.92 -4.27
N PHE A 173 14.64 5.46 -3.56
CA PHE A 173 14.14 6.81 -3.81
C PHE A 173 15.11 7.91 -3.34
N PHE A 174 15.87 7.66 -2.26
CA PHE A 174 16.90 8.58 -1.78
C PHE A 174 18.25 7.85 -1.74
N SER A 175 19.25 8.38 -2.43
CA SER A 175 20.64 8.05 -2.08
C SER A 175 20.83 8.45 -0.61
N ASN A 176 21.38 7.54 0.21
CA ASN A 176 21.81 7.85 1.58
C ASN A 176 23.03 8.80 1.57
N ASP A 177 23.10 9.72 0.65
CA ASP A 177 24.03 10.81 0.67
C ASP A 177 23.62 11.72 1.82
N SER A 178 24.51 11.78 2.77
CA SER A 178 24.34 12.32 4.11
C SER A 178 23.57 13.65 4.11
N TRP A 179 22.83 13.90 5.18
CA TRP A 179 22.23 15.20 5.55
C TRP A 179 23.22 16.39 5.44
N ARG A 180 24.50 16.14 5.14
CA ARG A 180 25.56 17.11 5.01
C ARG A 180 25.72 17.68 3.61
N ASP A 181 25.04 17.08 2.60
CA ASP A 181 25.19 17.46 1.18
C ASP A 181 23.94 18.17 0.64
N ARG A 182 23.11 18.73 1.53
CA ARG A 182 21.96 19.60 1.18
C ARG A 182 22.12 20.99 1.75
#